data_dad9bb80305a891bf70cf4df2f76a8df
#
_entry.id   dad9bb80305a891bf70cf4df2f76a8df
#
_cell.length_a   1.000
_cell.length_b   1.000
_cell.length_c   1.000
_cell.angle_alpha   90.00
_cell.angle_beta   90.00
_cell.angle_gamma   90.00
#
_symmetry.space_group_name_H-M   'P 1'
#
loop_
_entity.id
_entity.type
_entity.pdbx_description
1 polymer ?
#
loop_
_entity_poly.entity_id
_entity_poly.type
_entity_poly.pdbx_seq_one_letter_code
_entity_poly.pdbx_strand_id
1 'polypeptide(L)'
;GGFGVLVLAGDMRRANILTEMLQKAGVRATAAENIGRLPGPGQCSVTSGGLSAGMEYPTLRLAVLTDTQIMGAGLRRQKRRKKAVGEKIDSCADLAVGDLVVHEQHGIGRFAGVVRIPVDGAEKDYIKISYAGTDSLYVPATQLDLVTKYVGAGEDKPVRLSKLGGTEWQRTKSRAKAAAKELAQGLIKLYAERSRQEGYAFPPDSPWQAEFEERFGFEETDDQLRCIQEIKADMEKPVPMDRLLCGDVGYGKTEVALRAVMKCILGGKQAAILVPTTVLAQQHYQTAVQRFFGYPVDIQVMSRFRSPAQMRSTLADLKSGKCDLVIGTHRLLQKDVEFKRLGLLIVDEEQRFGVSHKEHIKELARQVDVLTLSATPIPRTLNMALAGIRDMSTIEEPPQDRLPVQTFVMEHDWGVLADAMRRELNRGGQVYYLHNRVDNIERTAMRIAEMLDGASVAVAHGKMDEEQLSRVMEDMVEGRVQVLVCTTIIETGIDIPNVNTLIIEDADKLGLAQLHQIRGRVGRSSRR
;
A
#
# COMPACT_ATOMS: atom_id res chain seq x y z
N GLY A 1 -23.02 16.65 -30.50
CA GLY A 1 -23.38 17.70 -31.18
C GLY A 1 -22.60 19.00 -31.36
N GLY A 2 -22.13 19.28 -32.61
CA GLY A 2 -21.62 20.62 -32.95
C GLY A 2 -20.15 20.89 -32.65
N PHE A 3 -19.38 19.88 -32.18
CA PHE A 3 -17.95 20.00 -31.99
C PHE A 3 -17.19 19.29 -33.14
N GLY A 4 -16.03 19.83 -33.53
CA GLY A 4 -15.01 19.09 -34.24
C GLY A 4 -14.26 18.22 -33.24
N VAL A 5 -13.98 16.96 -33.58
CA VAL A 5 -13.32 16.02 -32.67
C VAL A 5 -11.96 15.59 -33.26
N LEU A 6 -10.91 15.75 -32.49
CA LEU A 6 -9.58 15.27 -32.79
C LEU A 6 -9.27 14.12 -31.85
N VAL A 7 -8.95 12.95 -32.40
CA VAL A 7 -8.56 11.77 -31.63
C VAL A 7 -7.07 11.51 -31.80
N LEU A 8 -6.35 11.42 -30.70
CA LEU A 8 -4.93 11.09 -30.65
C LEU A 8 -4.75 9.63 -30.27
N ALA A 9 -4.16 8.84 -31.16
CA ALA A 9 -3.81 7.46 -30.94
C ALA A 9 -2.29 7.30 -30.84
N GLY A 10 -1.81 6.36 -30.06
CA GLY A 10 -0.38 6.20 -29.78
C GLY A 10 0.50 6.01 -31.04
N ASP A 11 -0.05 5.38 -32.09
CA ASP A 11 0.60 5.21 -33.39
C ASP A 11 -0.43 5.18 -34.54
N MET A 12 0.05 5.25 -35.81
CA MET A 12 -0.82 5.25 -36.98
C MET A 12 -1.58 3.93 -37.19
N ARG A 13 -1.04 2.79 -36.74
CA ARG A 13 -1.79 1.52 -36.76
C ARG A 13 -3.03 1.58 -35.86
N ARG A 14 -2.86 2.13 -34.68
CA ARG A 14 -3.98 2.35 -33.74
C ARG A 14 -4.95 3.39 -34.29
N ALA A 15 -4.47 4.46 -34.90
CA ALA A 15 -5.31 5.47 -35.53
C ALA A 15 -6.22 4.86 -36.60
N ASN A 16 -5.69 3.99 -37.47
CA ASN A 16 -6.47 3.31 -38.51
C ASN A 16 -7.54 2.37 -37.90
N ILE A 17 -7.15 1.54 -36.92
CA ILE A 17 -8.10 0.65 -36.21
C ILE A 17 -9.22 1.43 -35.54
N LEU A 18 -8.87 2.52 -34.88
CA LEU A 18 -9.83 3.39 -34.20
C LEU A 18 -10.79 4.05 -35.20
N THR A 19 -10.26 4.48 -36.35
CA THR A 19 -11.07 5.06 -37.42
C THR A 19 -12.11 4.07 -37.95
N GLU A 20 -11.70 2.82 -38.20
CA GLU A 20 -12.64 1.77 -38.61
C GLU A 20 -13.71 1.47 -37.53
N MET A 21 -13.31 1.43 -36.28
CA MET A 21 -14.26 1.24 -35.16
C MET A 21 -15.27 2.40 -35.06
N LEU A 22 -14.82 3.64 -35.16
CA LEU A 22 -15.68 4.82 -35.14
C LEU A 22 -16.62 4.87 -36.34
N GLN A 23 -16.14 4.49 -37.51
CA GLN A 23 -16.97 4.39 -38.72
C GLN A 23 -18.05 3.29 -38.59
N LYS A 24 -17.71 2.13 -38.04
CA LYS A 24 -18.69 1.06 -37.72
C LYS A 24 -19.71 1.49 -36.67
N ALA A 25 -19.35 2.42 -35.78
CA ALA A 25 -20.26 3.03 -34.81
C ALA A 25 -21.07 4.21 -35.37
N GLY A 26 -20.99 4.48 -36.67
CA GLY A 26 -21.76 5.55 -37.34
C GLY A 26 -21.14 6.95 -37.24
N VAL A 27 -19.91 7.07 -36.75
CA VAL A 27 -19.18 8.35 -36.68
C VAL A 27 -18.42 8.60 -37.97
N ARG A 28 -18.53 9.80 -38.55
CA ARG A 28 -17.73 10.21 -39.72
C ARG A 28 -16.29 10.51 -39.31
N ALA A 29 -15.47 9.46 -39.18
CA ALA A 29 -14.07 9.56 -38.78
C ALA A 29 -13.15 9.36 -39.97
N THR A 30 -12.04 10.11 -40.02
CA THR A 30 -10.97 10.00 -41.04
C THR A 30 -9.61 9.91 -40.35
N ALA A 31 -8.76 8.98 -40.81
CA ALA A 31 -7.37 8.92 -40.37
C ALA A 31 -6.51 9.89 -41.18
N ALA A 32 -5.62 10.60 -40.51
CA ALA A 32 -4.67 11.52 -41.16
C ALA A 32 -3.29 11.43 -40.49
N GLU A 33 -2.22 11.32 -41.26
CA GLU A 33 -0.84 11.32 -40.74
C GLU A 33 -0.45 12.69 -40.17
N ASN A 34 -0.89 13.76 -40.84
CA ASN A 34 -0.66 15.13 -40.43
C ASN A 34 -1.97 15.93 -40.47
N ILE A 35 -2.21 16.69 -39.43
CA ILE A 35 -3.38 17.57 -39.35
C ILE A 35 -3.01 18.96 -39.82
N GLY A 36 -3.20 19.19 -41.12
CA GLY A 36 -3.03 20.52 -41.70
C GLY A 36 -4.16 21.50 -41.37
N ARG A 37 -5.33 20.99 -40.92
CA ARG A 37 -6.51 21.80 -40.56
C ARG A 37 -7.31 21.10 -39.47
N LEU A 38 -7.71 21.86 -38.47
CA LEU A 38 -8.56 21.34 -37.40
C LEU A 38 -9.92 20.84 -37.92
N PRO A 39 -10.47 19.73 -37.39
CA PRO A 39 -11.77 19.21 -37.82
C PRO A 39 -12.88 20.21 -37.52
N GLY A 40 -13.74 20.41 -38.52
CA GLY A 40 -14.92 21.24 -38.38
C GLY A 40 -16.04 20.59 -37.57
N PRO A 41 -17.12 21.33 -37.24
CA PRO A 41 -18.23 20.79 -36.47
C PRO A 41 -18.83 19.52 -37.09
N GLY A 42 -18.92 18.44 -36.30
CA GLY A 42 -19.43 17.13 -36.75
C GLY A 42 -18.42 16.27 -37.51
N GLN A 43 -17.19 16.72 -37.65
CA GLN A 43 -16.09 15.93 -38.22
C GLN A 43 -15.21 15.32 -37.09
N CYS A 44 -14.71 14.12 -37.33
CA CYS A 44 -13.77 13.45 -36.43
C CYS A 44 -12.50 13.10 -37.22
N SER A 45 -11.36 13.62 -36.78
CA SER A 45 -10.05 13.27 -37.34
C SER A 45 -9.26 12.46 -36.33
N VAL A 46 -8.67 11.35 -36.78
CA VAL A 46 -7.84 10.47 -35.96
C VAL A 46 -6.41 10.53 -36.45
N THR A 47 -5.46 10.81 -35.57
CA THR A 47 -4.03 10.90 -35.92
C THR A 47 -3.15 10.26 -34.89
N SER A 48 -1.88 10.03 -35.22
CA SER A 48 -0.87 9.59 -34.25
C SER A 48 -0.47 10.76 -33.35
N GLY A 49 -0.37 10.49 -32.06
CA GLY A 49 0.04 11.45 -31.05
C GLY A 49 -0.34 10.98 -29.65
N GLY A 50 0.20 11.63 -28.63
CA GLY A 50 -0.07 11.29 -27.24
C GLY A 50 -0.29 12.53 -26.39
N LEU A 51 -1.35 12.50 -25.60
CA LEU A 51 -1.59 13.41 -24.50
C LEU A 51 -1.95 12.59 -23.26
N SER A 52 -1.61 13.10 -22.09
CA SER A 52 -1.96 12.44 -20.81
C SER A 52 -3.46 12.42 -20.56
N ALA A 53 -4.20 13.41 -21.06
CA ALA A 53 -5.65 13.49 -20.99
C ALA A 53 -6.20 14.30 -22.17
N GLY A 54 -7.44 14.02 -22.58
CA GLY A 54 -8.14 14.86 -23.56
C GLY A 54 -8.57 16.19 -22.97
N MET A 55 -8.94 17.12 -23.83
CA MET A 55 -9.36 18.47 -23.46
C MET A 55 -10.47 18.97 -24.38
N GLU A 56 -11.28 19.89 -23.87
CA GLU A 56 -12.35 20.55 -24.64
C GLU A 56 -12.12 22.05 -24.71
N TYR A 57 -12.30 22.60 -25.90
CA TYR A 57 -12.27 24.04 -26.15
C TYR A 57 -13.66 24.52 -26.59
N PRO A 58 -14.54 24.91 -25.67
CA PRO A 58 -15.93 25.30 -25.99
C PRO A 58 -16.04 26.48 -26.95
N THR A 59 -15.14 27.46 -26.83
CA THR A 59 -15.11 28.65 -27.71
C THR A 59 -14.75 28.32 -29.14
N LEU A 60 -13.91 27.29 -29.36
CA LEU A 60 -13.50 26.80 -30.67
C LEU A 60 -14.40 25.66 -31.19
N ARG A 61 -15.33 25.18 -30.36
CA ARG A 61 -16.11 23.96 -30.60
C ARG A 61 -15.24 22.78 -31.02
N LEU A 62 -14.11 22.60 -30.32
CA LEU A 62 -13.13 21.54 -30.56
C LEU A 62 -12.99 20.69 -29.32
N ALA A 63 -13.04 19.36 -29.48
CA ALA A 63 -12.68 18.38 -28.47
C ALA A 63 -11.48 17.56 -28.93
N VAL A 64 -10.47 17.44 -28.09
CA VAL A 64 -9.32 16.55 -28.30
C VAL A 64 -9.47 15.38 -27.34
N LEU A 65 -9.51 14.15 -27.86
CA LEU A 65 -9.69 12.93 -27.10
C LEU A 65 -8.46 12.02 -27.30
N THR A 66 -8.18 11.18 -26.32
CA THR A 66 -7.15 10.15 -26.43
C THR A 66 -7.78 8.78 -26.69
N ASP A 67 -7.03 7.87 -27.29
CA ASP A 67 -7.47 6.49 -27.52
C ASP A 67 -7.87 5.78 -26.24
N THR A 68 -7.20 6.08 -25.12
CA THR A 68 -7.51 5.53 -23.78
C THR A 68 -8.87 5.98 -23.27
N GLN A 69 -9.33 7.20 -23.58
CA GLN A 69 -10.64 7.69 -23.19
C GLN A 69 -11.77 7.07 -24.03
N ILE A 70 -11.52 6.82 -25.32
CA ILE A 70 -12.49 6.20 -26.21
C ILE A 70 -12.61 4.70 -25.98
N MET A 71 -11.47 4.02 -25.74
CA MET A 71 -11.43 2.57 -25.49
C MET A 71 -11.68 2.16 -24.03
N GLY A 72 -11.64 3.11 -23.09
CA GLY A 72 -11.64 2.86 -21.65
C GLY A 72 -12.91 2.24 -21.07
N ALA A 73 -14.01 2.22 -21.79
CA ALA A 73 -15.27 1.68 -21.26
C ALA A 73 -15.64 0.25 -21.70
N GLY A 74 -14.92 -0.36 -22.65
CA GLY A 74 -15.42 -1.56 -23.34
C GLY A 74 -14.51 -2.81 -23.38
N LEU A 75 -13.23 -2.69 -23.16
CA LEU A 75 -12.31 -3.84 -23.26
C LEU A 75 -11.78 -4.27 -21.89
N ARG A 76 -12.62 -4.98 -21.12
CA ARG A 76 -12.12 -5.87 -20.06
C ARG A 76 -11.15 -6.86 -20.69
N ARG A 77 -9.85 -6.60 -20.49
CA ARG A 77 -8.77 -7.51 -20.81
C ARG A 77 -9.11 -8.92 -20.31
N GLN A 78 -9.14 -9.90 -21.19
CA GLN A 78 -9.07 -11.30 -20.82
C GLN A 78 -7.91 -11.49 -19.83
N LYS A 79 -8.22 -12.11 -18.68
CA LYS A 79 -7.27 -12.43 -17.61
C LYS A 79 -6.08 -13.21 -18.20
N ARG A 80 -4.96 -12.54 -18.43
CA ARG A 80 -3.68 -13.22 -18.55
C ARG A 80 -3.36 -13.82 -17.19
N ARG A 81 -3.09 -15.11 -17.15
CA ARG A 81 -2.62 -15.87 -15.98
C ARG A 81 -1.47 -15.10 -15.34
N LYS A 82 -1.62 -14.75 -14.04
CA LYS A 82 -0.58 -14.16 -13.21
C LYS A 82 0.62 -15.10 -13.17
N LYS A 83 1.73 -14.68 -13.76
CA LYS A 83 3.05 -15.25 -13.54
C LYS A 83 3.71 -14.57 -12.34
N ALA A 84 4.59 -15.31 -11.70
CA ALA A 84 5.26 -15.07 -10.42
C ALA A 84 5.93 -13.70 -10.25
N VAL A 85 6.04 -13.34 -8.97
CA VAL A 85 6.63 -12.14 -8.39
C VAL A 85 8.12 -12.02 -8.75
N GLY A 86 8.42 -11.06 -9.59
CA GLY A 86 9.71 -10.46 -9.91
C GLY A 86 9.42 -9.17 -10.66
N GLU A 87 10.19 -8.14 -10.48
CA GLU A 87 10.04 -6.93 -11.30
C GLU A 87 10.16 -7.32 -12.78
N LYS A 88 9.06 -7.12 -13.50
CA LYS A 88 9.03 -7.37 -14.94
C LYS A 88 9.90 -6.35 -15.62
N ILE A 89 10.86 -6.84 -16.38
CA ILE A 89 11.68 -6.03 -17.27
C ILE A 89 10.83 -5.78 -18.52
N ASP A 90 10.37 -4.55 -18.70
CA ASP A 90 9.57 -4.18 -19.88
C ASP A 90 10.47 -3.74 -21.05
N SER A 91 11.74 -3.40 -20.78
CA SER A 91 12.76 -3.02 -21.76
C SER A 91 14.16 -3.48 -21.34
N CYS A 92 15.03 -3.79 -22.30
CA CYS A 92 16.45 -4.04 -22.03
C CYS A 92 17.17 -2.83 -21.42
N ALA A 93 16.59 -1.63 -21.49
CA ALA A 93 17.11 -0.41 -20.88
C ALA A 93 16.96 -0.38 -19.34
N ASP A 94 16.11 -1.24 -18.78
CA ASP A 94 15.86 -1.31 -17.33
C ASP A 94 16.95 -2.09 -16.58
N LEU A 95 17.90 -2.71 -17.31
CA LEU A 95 19.00 -3.50 -16.76
C LEU A 95 20.34 -2.78 -16.92
N ALA A 96 21.04 -2.56 -15.80
CA ALA A 96 22.42 -2.13 -15.81
C ALA A 96 23.37 -3.33 -15.87
N VAL A 97 24.47 -3.21 -16.61
CA VAL A 97 25.51 -4.25 -16.65
C VAL A 97 26.04 -4.49 -15.23
N GLY A 98 25.97 -5.75 -14.79
CA GLY A 98 26.33 -6.13 -13.42
C GLY A 98 25.12 -6.50 -12.55
N ASP A 99 23.89 -6.12 -12.94
CA ASP A 99 22.68 -6.46 -12.22
C ASP A 99 22.47 -7.97 -12.11
N LEU A 100 21.95 -8.39 -10.96
CA LEU A 100 21.52 -9.77 -10.78
C LEU A 100 20.14 -9.96 -11.42
N VAL A 101 20.03 -10.99 -12.24
CA VAL A 101 18.78 -11.35 -12.94
C VAL A 101 18.43 -12.81 -12.68
N VAL A 102 17.15 -13.13 -12.74
CA VAL A 102 16.64 -14.49 -12.61
C VAL A 102 16.03 -14.93 -13.93
N HIS A 103 16.60 -15.93 -14.54
CA HIS A 103 16.00 -16.61 -15.68
C HIS A 103 15.08 -17.73 -15.19
N GLU A 104 13.86 -17.82 -15.71
CA GLU A 104 12.83 -18.75 -15.21
C GLU A 104 13.32 -20.21 -15.15
N GLN A 105 14.14 -20.66 -16.10
CA GLN A 105 14.62 -22.03 -16.20
C GLN A 105 16.02 -22.25 -15.64
N HIS A 106 16.89 -21.23 -15.68
CA HIS A 106 18.31 -21.35 -15.39
C HIS A 106 18.74 -20.71 -14.08
N GLY A 107 17.85 -19.97 -13.40
CA GLY A 107 18.11 -19.38 -12.09
C GLY A 107 18.83 -18.05 -12.12
N ILE A 108 19.59 -17.76 -11.06
CA ILE A 108 20.22 -16.48 -10.81
C ILE A 108 21.50 -16.35 -11.62
N GLY A 109 21.59 -15.33 -12.46
CA GLY A 109 22.79 -14.95 -13.19
C GLY A 109 23.04 -13.45 -13.07
N ARG A 110 24.10 -12.98 -13.73
CA ARG A 110 24.48 -11.56 -13.78
C ARG A 110 24.31 -11.06 -15.21
N PHE A 111 23.58 -9.98 -15.39
CA PHE A 111 23.42 -9.33 -16.69
C PHE A 111 24.77 -8.76 -17.16
N ALA A 112 25.21 -9.20 -18.35
CA ALA A 112 26.50 -8.82 -18.93
C ALA A 112 26.36 -7.88 -20.15
N GLY A 113 25.12 -7.45 -20.48
CA GLY A 113 24.84 -6.55 -21.58
C GLY A 113 24.03 -7.19 -22.71
N VAL A 114 23.73 -6.39 -23.72
CA VAL A 114 23.08 -6.84 -24.95
C VAL A 114 24.14 -7.01 -26.04
N VAL A 115 24.11 -8.15 -26.74
CA VAL A 115 25.04 -8.46 -27.84
C VAL A 115 24.25 -8.76 -29.10
N ARG A 116 24.75 -8.33 -30.23
CA ARG A 116 24.19 -8.66 -31.55
C ARG A 116 24.86 -9.91 -32.10
N ILE A 117 24.06 -10.87 -32.46
CA ILE A 117 24.52 -12.14 -32.99
C ILE A 117 23.86 -12.33 -34.37
N PRO A 118 24.65 -12.57 -35.45
CA PRO A 118 24.09 -12.90 -36.74
C PRO A 118 23.50 -14.32 -36.71
N VAL A 119 22.21 -14.43 -36.96
CA VAL A 119 21.47 -15.71 -37.03
C VAL A 119 20.64 -15.68 -38.30
N ASP A 120 20.84 -16.66 -39.17
CA ASP A 120 20.13 -16.82 -40.47
C ASP A 120 20.21 -15.57 -41.39
N GLY A 121 21.38 -14.88 -41.40
CA GLY A 121 21.61 -13.72 -42.27
C GLY A 121 21.01 -12.40 -41.75
N ALA A 122 20.39 -12.39 -40.57
CA ALA A 122 19.88 -11.18 -39.90
C ALA A 122 20.55 -10.99 -38.52
N GLU A 123 20.91 -9.74 -38.20
CA GLU A 123 21.40 -9.40 -36.85
C GLU A 123 20.24 -9.39 -35.86
N LYS A 124 20.36 -10.16 -34.77
CA LYS A 124 19.37 -10.20 -33.69
C LYS A 124 20.03 -9.82 -32.36
N ASP A 125 19.29 -9.06 -31.56
CA ASP A 125 19.74 -8.65 -30.22
C ASP A 125 19.48 -9.76 -29.21
N TYR A 126 20.52 -10.11 -28.41
CA TYR A 126 20.50 -11.11 -27.36
C TYR A 126 20.94 -10.48 -26.04
N ILE A 127 20.26 -10.85 -24.97
CA ILE A 127 20.64 -10.54 -23.60
C ILE A 127 21.67 -11.57 -23.17
N LYS A 128 22.87 -11.12 -22.82
CA LYS A 128 23.92 -11.99 -22.26
C LYS A 128 23.81 -12.00 -20.74
N ILE A 129 23.68 -13.21 -20.18
CA ILE A 129 23.63 -13.46 -18.73
C ILE A 129 24.78 -14.40 -18.39
N SER A 130 25.65 -13.95 -17.48
CA SER A 130 26.77 -14.75 -16.96
C SER A 130 26.35 -15.52 -15.71
N TYR A 131 26.74 -16.79 -15.62
CA TYR A 131 26.45 -17.70 -14.53
C TYR A 131 27.70 -18.05 -13.72
N ALA A 132 27.58 -18.93 -12.73
CA ALA A 132 28.73 -19.40 -11.96
C ALA A 132 29.74 -20.15 -12.85
N GLY A 133 31.01 -19.77 -12.78
CA GLY A 133 32.06 -20.26 -13.69
C GLY A 133 32.21 -19.34 -14.91
N THR A 134 32.44 -19.92 -16.07
CA THR A 134 32.63 -19.22 -17.37
C THR A 134 31.40 -19.25 -18.26
N ASP A 135 30.30 -19.86 -17.78
CA ASP A 135 29.11 -20.10 -18.59
C ASP A 135 28.32 -18.81 -18.81
N SER A 136 27.83 -18.64 -20.04
CA SER A 136 26.95 -17.52 -20.41
C SER A 136 25.75 -18.04 -21.19
N LEU A 137 24.58 -17.48 -20.88
CA LEU A 137 23.33 -17.72 -21.59
C LEU A 137 23.01 -16.52 -22.47
N TYR A 138 22.58 -16.78 -23.70
CA TYR A 138 22.12 -15.77 -24.63
C TYR A 138 20.60 -15.91 -24.80
N VAL A 139 19.84 -14.95 -24.30
CA VAL A 139 18.38 -14.92 -24.38
C VAL A 139 17.96 -13.95 -25.44
N PRO A 140 17.18 -14.35 -26.48
CA PRO A 140 16.68 -13.42 -27.47
C PRO A 140 15.92 -12.25 -26.80
N ALA A 141 16.12 -11.02 -27.26
CA ALA A 141 15.42 -9.85 -26.72
C ALA A 141 13.89 -9.97 -26.81
N THR A 142 13.39 -10.80 -27.75
CA THR A 142 11.95 -11.13 -27.85
C THR A 142 11.41 -12.00 -26.72
N GLN A 143 12.30 -12.64 -25.94
CA GLN A 143 11.96 -13.50 -24.78
C GLN A 143 12.36 -12.85 -23.45
N LEU A 144 12.35 -11.53 -23.39
CA LEU A 144 12.65 -10.77 -22.17
C LEU A 144 11.73 -11.13 -21.00
N ASP A 145 10.54 -11.62 -21.28
CA ASP A 145 9.56 -12.10 -20.28
C ASP A 145 10.03 -13.31 -19.46
N LEU A 146 11.08 -14.01 -19.92
CA LEU A 146 11.71 -15.11 -19.17
C LEU A 146 12.77 -14.64 -18.17
N VAL A 147 13.13 -13.35 -18.20
CA VAL A 147 14.15 -12.75 -17.35
C VAL A 147 13.48 -11.72 -16.43
N THR A 148 13.81 -11.76 -15.15
CA THR A 148 13.32 -10.80 -14.16
C THR A 148 14.50 -10.27 -13.34
N LYS A 149 14.42 -9.02 -12.86
CA LYS A 149 15.43 -8.48 -11.95
C LYS A 149 15.38 -9.25 -10.64
N TYR A 150 16.55 -9.60 -10.09
CA TYR A 150 16.62 -10.27 -8.79
C TYR A 150 16.30 -9.26 -7.68
N VAL A 151 15.27 -9.55 -6.91
CA VAL A 151 14.90 -8.80 -5.70
C VAL A 151 15.24 -9.68 -4.51
N GLY A 152 16.39 -9.42 -3.86
CA GLY A 152 16.83 -10.15 -2.69
C GLY A 152 16.46 -9.46 -1.39
N ALA A 153 16.31 -10.23 -0.32
CA ALA A 153 16.10 -9.69 1.03
C ALA A 153 17.45 -9.22 1.62
N GLY A 154 17.81 -7.95 1.43
CA GLY A 154 18.93 -7.26 2.08
C GLY A 154 20.27 -7.33 1.34
N GLU A 155 20.98 -6.21 1.37
CA GLU A 155 22.27 -5.98 0.68
C GLU A 155 23.46 -6.77 1.30
N ASP A 156 23.29 -7.46 2.42
CA ASP A 156 24.41 -7.98 3.24
C ASP A 156 24.81 -9.45 2.99
N LYS A 157 24.15 -10.19 2.09
CA LYS A 157 24.57 -11.56 1.78
C LYS A 157 24.99 -11.72 0.33
N PRO A 158 26.22 -12.22 0.07
CA PRO A 158 26.67 -12.48 -1.30
C PRO A 158 25.74 -13.51 -1.97
N VAL A 159 25.07 -13.08 -3.02
CA VAL A 159 24.15 -13.94 -3.78
C VAL A 159 24.98 -14.90 -4.62
N ARG A 160 24.76 -16.19 -4.43
CA ARG A 160 25.44 -17.24 -5.19
C ARG A 160 24.80 -17.40 -6.57
N LEU A 161 25.58 -17.22 -7.62
CA LEU A 161 25.11 -17.44 -8.98
C LEU A 161 24.81 -18.93 -9.22
N SER A 162 23.76 -19.21 -9.98
CA SER A 162 23.40 -20.58 -10.38
C SER A 162 24.40 -21.14 -11.39
N LYS A 163 24.54 -22.47 -11.48
CA LYS A 163 25.26 -23.13 -12.56
C LYS A 163 24.33 -23.44 -13.73
N LEU A 164 24.77 -23.15 -14.95
CA LEU A 164 24.02 -23.49 -16.16
C LEU A 164 23.93 -25.03 -16.29
N GLY A 165 22.73 -25.56 -16.59
CA GLY A 165 22.53 -27.01 -16.70
C GLY A 165 22.47 -27.79 -15.37
N GLY A 166 22.63 -27.12 -14.22
CA GLY A 166 22.55 -27.75 -12.90
C GLY A 166 21.12 -28.05 -12.46
N THR A 167 20.94 -29.14 -11.69
CA THR A 167 19.63 -29.50 -11.09
C THR A 167 19.30 -28.67 -9.83
N GLU A 168 20.22 -27.84 -9.36
CA GLU A 168 20.11 -27.08 -8.10
C GLU A 168 18.95 -26.05 -8.14
N TRP A 169 18.81 -25.34 -9.24
CA TRP A 169 17.72 -24.40 -9.44
C TRP A 169 16.34 -25.09 -9.51
N GLN A 170 16.27 -26.20 -10.23
CA GLN A 170 15.06 -27.02 -10.31
C GLN A 170 14.63 -27.53 -8.91
N ARG A 171 15.60 -28.00 -8.12
CA ARG A 171 15.36 -28.42 -6.73
C ARG A 171 14.91 -27.27 -5.84
N THR A 172 15.54 -26.10 -5.96
CA THR A 172 15.15 -24.89 -5.21
C THR A 172 13.72 -24.44 -5.59
N LYS A 173 13.41 -24.40 -6.89
CA LYS A 173 12.07 -24.09 -7.40
C LYS A 173 11.01 -25.10 -6.93
N SER A 174 11.34 -26.40 -6.95
CA SER A 174 10.46 -27.46 -6.48
C SER A 174 10.22 -27.38 -4.97
N ARG A 175 11.26 -27.14 -4.17
CA ARG A 175 11.14 -26.94 -2.71
C ARG A 175 10.30 -25.73 -2.37
N ALA A 176 10.55 -24.59 -3.03
CA ALA A 176 9.75 -23.38 -2.84
C ALA A 176 8.27 -23.62 -3.22
N LYS A 177 8.02 -24.33 -4.32
CA LYS A 177 6.65 -24.68 -4.75
C LYS A 177 5.97 -25.64 -3.78
N ALA A 178 6.70 -26.64 -3.27
CA ALA A 178 6.19 -27.59 -2.29
C ALA A 178 5.88 -26.89 -0.95
N ALA A 179 6.79 -26.07 -0.43
CA ALA A 179 6.59 -25.28 0.78
C ALA A 179 5.40 -24.31 0.64
N ALA A 180 5.27 -23.65 -0.51
CA ALA A 180 4.11 -22.79 -0.77
C ALA A 180 2.79 -23.58 -0.81
N LYS A 181 2.80 -24.79 -1.38
CA LYS A 181 1.62 -25.68 -1.43
C LYS A 181 1.25 -26.18 -0.03
N GLU A 182 2.23 -26.59 0.76
CA GLU A 182 2.03 -27.06 2.14
C GLU A 182 1.47 -25.94 3.03
N LEU A 183 2.03 -24.74 2.92
CA LEU A 183 1.51 -23.56 3.61
C LEU A 183 0.06 -23.22 3.19
N ALA A 184 -0.24 -23.31 1.90
CA ALA A 184 -1.62 -23.08 1.41
C ALA A 184 -2.59 -24.13 1.94
N GLN A 185 -2.21 -25.41 1.93
CA GLN A 185 -3.03 -26.49 2.48
C GLN A 185 -3.24 -26.37 3.99
N GLY A 186 -2.18 -26.01 4.74
CA GLY A 186 -2.26 -25.75 6.17
C GLY A 186 -3.24 -24.61 6.50
N LEU A 187 -3.21 -23.54 5.69
CA LEU A 187 -4.13 -22.42 5.84
C LEU A 187 -5.58 -22.82 5.54
N ILE A 188 -5.83 -23.49 4.42
CA ILE A 188 -7.18 -23.97 4.06
C ILE A 188 -7.77 -24.84 5.17
N LYS A 189 -6.97 -25.77 5.73
CA LYS A 189 -7.40 -26.62 6.84
C LYS A 189 -7.76 -25.79 8.07
N LEU A 190 -6.91 -24.82 8.43
CA LEU A 190 -7.11 -23.97 9.60
C LEU A 190 -8.38 -23.11 9.47
N TYR A 191 -8.66 -22.57 8.28
CA TYR A 191 -9.89 -21.81 8.01
C TYR A 191 -11.12 -22.71 8.01
N ALA A 192 -11.02 -23.93 7.44
CA ALA A 192 -12.10 -24.91 7.47
C ALA A 192 -12.42 -25.39 8.90
N GLU A 193 -11.42 -25.51 9.76
CA GLU A 193 -11.59 -25.80 11.18
C GLU A 193 -12.27 -24.63 11.91
N ARG A 194 -11.86 -23.40 11.61
CA ARG A 194 -12.41 -22.17 12.20
C ARG A 194 -13.88 -21.96 11.82
N SER A 195 -14.24 -22.17 10.56
CA SER A 195 -15.63 -22.03 10.09
C SER A 195 -16.61 -23.04 10.70
N ARG A 196 -16.10 -24.09 11.35
CA ARG A 196 -16.88 -25.09 12.10
C ARG A 196 -16.97 -24.83 13.60
N GLN A 197 -16.23 -23.83 14.10
CA GLN A 197 -16.27 -23.48 15.51
C GLN A 197 -17.48 -22.60 15.81
N GLU A 198 -18.08 -22.81 16.98
CA GLU A 198 -19.11 -21.90 17.50
C GLU A 198 -18.45 -20.61 17.98
N GLY A 199 -18.88 -19.49 17.42
CA GLY A 199 -18.53 -18.13 17.81
C GLY A 199 -19.58 -17.50 18.68
N TYR A 200 -19.32 -16.28 19.10
CA TYR A 200 -20.29 -15.47 19.83
C TYR A 200 -21.09 -14.62 18.84
N ALA A 201 -22.37 -14.86 18.70
CA ALA A 201 -23.25 -14.01 17.90
C ALA A 201 -23.58 -12.73 18.70
N PHE A 202 -23.07 -11.59 18.23
CA PHE A 202 -23.37 -10.30 18.86
C PHE A 202 -24.84 -9.91 18.63
N PRO A 203 -25.48 -9.22 19.59
CA PRO A 203 -26.85 -8.77 19.41
C PRO A 203 -26.97 -7.70 18.31
N PRO A 204 -28.17 -7.51 17.73
CA PRO A 204 -28.46 -6.39 16.85
C PRO A 204 -28.10 -5.04 17.48
N ASP A 205 -27.93 -4.02 16.66
CA ASP A 205 -27.53 -2.69 17.12
C ASP A 205 -28.52 -2.12 18.12
N SER A 206 -28.00 -1.61 19.22
CA SER A 206 -28.75 -0.90 20.24
C SER A 206 -28.82 0.62 19.93
N PRO A 207 -29.71 1.39 20.59
CA PRO A 207 -29.73 2.85 20.43
C PRO A 207 -28.39 3.53 20.71
N TRP A 208 -27.57 2.98 21.61
CA TRP A 208 -26.23 3.49 21.90
C TRP A 208 -25.27 3.30 20.72
N GLN A 209 -25.42 2.23 19.95
CA GLN A 209 -24.64 2.05 18.74
C GLN A 209 -24.99 3.11 17.69
N ALA A 210 -26.27 3.37 17.48
CA ALA A 210 -26.73 4.39 16.55
C ALA A 210 -26.25 5.80 16.97
N GLU A 211 -26.40 6.15 18.26
CA GLU A 211 -25.90 7.41 18.80
C GLU A 211 -24.38 7.56 18.61
N PHE A 212 -23.62 6.47 18.86
CA PHE A 212 -22.17 6.47 18.65
C PHE A 212 -21.83 6.74 17.19
N GLU A 213 -22.56 6.18 16.23
CA GLU A 213 -22.34 6.38 14.80
C GLU A 213 -22.73 7.80 14.37
N GLU A 214 -23.85 8.33 14.83
CA GLU A 214 -24.29 9.71 14.53
C GLU A 214 -23.34 10.78 15.06
N ARG A 215 -22.60 10.50 16.13
CA ARG A 215 -21.57 11.41 16.68
C ARG A 215 -20.29 11.46 15.83
N PHE A 216 -20.23 10.76 14.72
CA PHE A 216 -19.11 10.87 13.81
C PHE A 216 -19.13 12.23 13.11
N GLY A 217 -18.07 13.02 13.25
CA GLY A 217 -18.01 14.42 12.80
C GLY A 217 -17.77 14.60 11.29
N PHE A 218 -17.82 13.53 10.51
CA PHE A 218 -17.59 13.54 9.07
C PHE A 218 -18.72 12.77 8.36
N GLU A 219 -18.93 13.04 7.08
CA GLU A 219 -19.82 12.24 6.24
C GLU A 219 -19.12 10.95 5.80
N GLU A 220 -19.79 9.82 6.00
CA GLU A 220 -19.30 8.53 5.54
C GLU A 220 -19.46 8.40 4.02
N THR A 221 -18.48 7.71 3.41
CA THR A 221 -18.63 7.27 2.02
C THR A 221 -19.53 6.04 1.93
N ASP A 222 -20.13 5.79 0.75
CA ASP A 222 -20.95 4.61 0.52
C ASP A 222 -20.18 3.32 0.80
N ASP A 223 -18.90 3.29 0.46
CA ASP A 223 -18.02 2.17 0.74
C ASP A 223 -17.81 1.94 2.24
N GLN A 224 -17.64 3.00 3.02
CA GLN A 224 -17.50 2.89 4.48
C GLN A 224 -18.78 2.32 5.09
N LEU A 225 -19.95 2.82 4.70
CA LEU A 225 -21.24 2.33 5.18
C LEU A 225 -21.45 0.87 4.83
N ARG A 226 -21.15 0.46 3.59
CA ARG A 226 -21.20 -0.94 3.16
C ARG A 226 -20.28 -1.81 4.02
N CYS A 227 -19.02 -1.42 4.21
CA CYS A 227 -18.06 -2.18 5.01
C CYS A 227 -18.52 -2.33 6.47
N ILE A 228 -19.09 -1.27 7.06
CA ILE A 228 -19.65 -1.32 8.41
C ILE A 228 -20.79 -2.34 8.50
N GLN A 229 -21.71 -2.32 7.53
CA GLN A 229 -22.82 -3.28 7.49
C GLN A 229 -22.34 -4.73 7.32
N GLU A 230 -21.37 -4.97 6.43
CA GLU A 230 -20.78 -6.30 6.22
C GLU A 230 -20.12 -6.83 7.50
N ILE A 231 -19.35 -6.00 8.20
CA ILE A 231 -18.68 -6.37 9.46
C ILE A 231 -19.71 -6.68 10.55
N LYS A 232 -20.71 -5.81 10.72
CA LYS A 232 -21.78 -6.03 11.71
C LYS A 232 -22.56 -7.30 11.45
N ALA A 233 -22.92 -7.55 10.19
CA ALA A 233 -23.62 -8.76 9.78
C ALA A 233 -22.79 -10.03 10.04
N ASP A 234 -21.47 -9.98 9.90
CA ASP A 234 -20.62 -11.12 10.26
C ASP A 234 -20.53 -11.30 11.78
N MET A 235 -20.41 -10.24 12.55
CA MET A 235 -20.39 -10.31 14.02
C MET A 235 -21.69 -10.86 14.61
N GLU A 236 -22.82 -10.77 13.90
CA GLU A 236 -24.12 -11.30 14.32
C GLU A 236 -24.31 -12.79 13.99
N LYS A 237 -23.36 -13.40 13.26
CA LYS A 237 -23.38 -14.84 12.97
C LYS A 237 -22.84 -15.68 14.13
N PRO A 238 -23.30 -16.91 14.31
CA PRO A 238 -22.78 -17.81 15.34
C PRO A 238 -21.45 -18.48 14.95
N VAL A 239 -20.67 -17.84 14.08
CA VAL A 239 -19.36 -18.32 13.60
C VAL A 239 -18.36 -17.18 13.73
N PRO A 240 -17.14 -17.43 14.24
CA PRO A 240 -16.16 -16.37 14.41
C PRO A 240 -15.83 -15.68 13.08
N MET A 241 -16.00 -14.37 13.03
CA MET A 241 -15.64 -13.54 11.88
C MET A 241 -14.14 -13.61 11.60
N ASP A 242 -13.72 -13.68 10.34
CA ASP A 242 -12.36 -13.40 9.88
C ASP A 242 -12.39 -12.56 8.62
N ARG A 243 -12.40 -11.26 8.81
CA ARG A 243 -12.57 -10.30 7.72
C ARG A 243 -11.35 -9.40 7.56
N LEU A 244 -10.97 -9.18 6.30
CA LEU A 244 -9.94 -8.23 5.90
C LEU A 244 -10.60 -6.95 5.39
N LEU A 245 -10.36 -5.82 6.08
CA LEU A 245 -10.75 -4.50 5.62
C LEU A 245 -9.57 -3.84 4.90
N CYS A 246 -9.71 -3.68 3.59
CA CYS A 246 -8.74 -3.02 2.73
C CYS A 246 -9.20 -1.61 2.37
N GLY A 247 -8.28 -0.66 2.35
CA GLY A 247 -8.54 0.70 1.90
C GLY A 247 -7.26 1.51 1.98
N ASP A 248 -7.10 2.52 1.14
CA ASP A 248 -5.89 3.34 1.17
C ASP A 248 -5.72 4.05 2.52
N VAL A 249 -4.53 4.59 2.75
CA VAL A 249 -4.22 5.33 3.98
C VAL A 249 -5.13 6.55 4.08
N GLY A 250 -5.78 6.75 5.24
CA GLY A 250 -6.71 7.87 5.46
C GLY A 250 -8.14 7.66 4.92
N TYR A 251 -8.51 6.44 4.50
CA TYR A 251 -9.89 6.13 4.04
C TYR A 251 -10.85 5.73 5.18
N GLY A 252 -10.52 6.06 6.42
CA GLY A 252 -11.43 5.87 7.56
C GLY A 252 -11.51 4.44 8.10
N LYS A 253 -10.57 3.53 7.77
CA LYS A 253 -10.54 2.16 8.30
C LYS A 253 -10.63 2.10 9.84
N THR A 254 -10.01 3.05 10.53
CA THR A 254 -10.02 3.13 12.00
C THR A 254 -11.43 3.40 12.53
N GLU A 255 -12.19 4.29 11.91
CA GLU A 255 -13.58 4.55 12.32
C GLU A 255 -14.46 3.30 12.15
N VAL A 256 -14.34 2.62 10.99
CA VAL A 256 -15.04 1.35 10.75
C VAL A 256 -14.72 0.32 11.85
N ALA A 257 -13.44 0.22 12.23
CA ALA A 257 -12.98 -0.67 13.29
C ALA A 257 -13.54 -0.26 14.67
N LEU A 258 -13.58 1.03 15.01
CA LEU A 258 -14.12 1.50 16.29
C LEU A 258 -15.63 1.27 16.42
N ARG A 259 -16.40 1.29 15.34
CA ARG A 259 -17.81 0.89 15.32
C ARG A 259 -17.99 -0.60 15.66
N ALA A 260 -17.11 -1.46 15.12
CA ALA A 260 -17.09 -2.88 15.50
C ALA A 260 -16.70 -3.06 16.99
N VAL A 261 -15.75 -2.27 17.51
CA VAL A 261 -15.40 -2.25 18.93
C VAL A 261 -16.60 -1.87 19.79
N MET A 262 -17.32 -0.81 19.43
CA MET A 262 -18.53 -0.40 20.18
C MET A 262 -19.57 -1.52 20.23
N LYS A 263 -19.85 -2.17 19.10
CA LYS A 263 -20.76 -3.34 19.03
C LYS A 263 -20.27 -4.48 19.93
N CYS A 264 -18.98 -4.75 19.96
CA CYS A 264 -18.37 -5.78 20.81
C CYS A 264 -18.58 -5.47 22.30
N ILE A 265 -18.32 -4.22 22.72
CA ILE A 265 -18.48 -3.77 24.11
C ILE A 265 -19.94 -3.81 24.53
N LEU A 266 -20.86 -3.34 23.70
CA LEU A 266 -22.31 -3.40 23.95
C LEU A 266 -22.82 -4.85 24.07
N GLY A 267 -22.18 -5.80 23.36
CA GLY A 267 -22.42 -7.24 23.52
C GLY A 267 -21.79 -7.82 24.79
N GLY A 268 -21.22 -6.99 25.66
CA GLY A 268 -20.64 -7.39 26.95
C GLY A 268 -19.30 -8.12 26.82
N LYS A 269 -18.57 -7.99 25.70
CA LYS A 269 -17.25 -8.59 25.44
C LYS A 269 -16.16 -7.53 25.47
N GLN A 270 -14.92 -7.99 25.62
CA GLN A 270 -13.72 -7.16 25.53
C GLN A 270 -13.21 -7.10 24.10
N ALA A 271 -12.64 -5.98 23.70
CA ALA A 271 -11.99 -5.81 22.41
C ALA A 271 -10.49 -5.54 22.58
N ALA A 272 -9.69 -5.99 21.60
CA ALA A 272 -8.26 -5.72 21.56
C ALA A 272 -7.86 -5.18 20.19
N ILE A 273 -7.01 -4.14 20.16
CA ILE A 273 -6.41 -3.60 18.93
C ILE A 273 -4.91 -3.85 18.99
N LEU A 274 -4.42 -4.68 18.09
CA LEU A 274 -3.02 -5.02 17.93
C LEU A 274 -2.39 -4.20 16.82
N VAL A 275 -1.34 -3.47 17.15
CA VAL A 275 -0.61 -2.59 16.22
C VAL A 275 0.89 -2.88 16.21
N PRO A 276 1.61 -2.60 15.10
CA PRO A 276 3.02 -2.98 14.99
C PRO A 276 3.99 -2.12 15.82
N THR A 277 3.63 -0.88 16.14
CA THR A 277 4.54 0.06 16.82
C THR A 277 3.90 0.74 18.04
N THR A 278 4.75 1.18 18.96
CA THR A 278 4.32 1.90 20.19
C THR A 278 3.68 3.25 19.88
N VAL A 279 4.18 3.95 18.85
CA VAL A 279 3.62 5.24 18.41
C VAL A 279 2.20 5.05 17.87
N LEU A 280 1.98 4.02 17.06
CA LEU A 280 0.62 3.67 16.59
C LEU A 280 -0.30 3.29 17.75
N ALA A 281 0.19 2.54 18.74
CA ALA A 281 -0.61 2.20 19.91
C ALA A 281 -1.08 3.46 20.64
N GLN A 282 -0.20 4.43 20.82
CA GLN A 282 -0.54 5.71 21.45
C GLN A 282 -1.55 6.51 20.62
N GLN A 283 -1.37 6.55 19.31
CA GLN A 283 -2.27 7.26 18.39
C GLN A 283 -3.67 6.65 18.37
N HIS A 284 -3.77 5.31 18.21
CA HIS A 284 -5.06 4.61 18.31
C HIS A 284 -5.72 4.80 19.67
N TYR A 285 -4.92 4.82 20.75
CA TYR A 285 -5.43 5.08 22.09
C TYR A 285 -6.06 6.48 22.19
N GLN A 286 -5.36 7.51 21.73
CA GLN A 286 -5.88 8.88 21.75
C GLN A 286 -7.15 9.01 20.91
N THR A 287 -7.15 8.45 19.71
CA THR A 287 -8.33 8.43 18.82
C THR A 287 -9.50 7.72 19.48
N ALA A 288 -9.26 6.56 20.09
CA ALA A 288 -10.31 5.81 20.80
C ALA A 288 -10.85 6.59 21.99
N VAL A 289 -9.98 7.17 22.85
CA VAL A 289 -10.41 8.00 24.00
C VAL A 289 -11.28 9.16 23.54
N GLN A 290 -10.91 9.86 22.47
CA GLN A 290 -11.71 10.96 21.92
C GLN A 290 -13.06 10.45 21.37
N ARG A 291 -13.05 9.34 20.65
CA ARG A 291 -14.24 8.81 19.99
C ARG A 291 -15.25 8.21 20.96
N PHE A 292 -14.76 7.59 22.03
CA PHE A 292 -15.60 7.03 23.11
C PHE A 292 -15.90 8.02 24.24
N PHE A 293 -15.51 9.28 24.09
CA PHE A 293 -15.77 10.29 25.13
C PHE A 293 -17.27 10.40 25.42
N GLY A 294 -17.62 10.33 26.72
CA GLY A 294 -19.01 10.36 27.20
C GLY A 294 -19.70 8.99 27.28
N TYR A 295 -19.03 7.91 26.87
CA TYR A 295 -19.50 6.53 27.08
C TYR A 295 -18.76 5.89 28.27
N PRO A 296 -19.41 5.02 29.06
CA PRO A 296 -18.78 4.32 30.17
C PRO A 296 -17.90 3.15 29.70
N VAL A 297 -16.87 3.45 28.94
CA VAL A 297 -15.95 2.47 28.35
C VAL A 297 -14.54 2.68 28.92
N ASP A 298 -13.96 1.64 29.52
CA ASP A 298 -12.58 1.66 30.02
C ASP A 298 -11.60 1.26 28.92
N ILE A 299 -10.76 2.23 28.51
CA ILE A 299 -9.79 2.07 27.43
C ILE A 299 -8.39 2.12 28.02
N GLN A 300 -7.60 1.10 27.75
CA GLN A 300 -6.23 1.03 28.25
C GLN A 300 -5.23 0.77 27.11
N VAL A 301 -3.97 1.17 27.32
CA VAL A 301 -2.90 0.94 26.35
C VAL A 301 -1.77 0.12 26.98
N MET A 302 -1.33 -0.90 26.26
CA MET A 302 -0.20 -1.76 26.62
C MET A 302 0.97 -1.53 25.68
N SER A 303 1.84 -0.62 26.06
CA SER A 303 3.05 -0.30 25.31
C SER A 303 4.23 -0.10 26.24
N ARG A 304 5.46 -0.06 25.72
CA ARG A 304 6.67 0.17 26.53
C ARG A 304 6.70 1.52 27.24
N PHE A 305 5.85 2.47 26.84
CA PHE A 305 5.72 3.77 27.50
C PHE A 305 4.97 3.71 28.82
N ARG A 306 4.37 2.57 29.15
CA ARG A 306 3.68 2.38 30.43
C ARG A 306 4.64 1.88 31.50
N SER A 307 4.53 2.46 32.69
CA SER A 307 5.32 1.98 33.84
C SER A 307 4.97 0.53 34.18
N PRO A 308 5.90 -0.22 34.81
CA PRO A 308 5.60 -1.58 35.27
C PRO A 308 4.38 -1.68 36.18
N ALA A 309 4.09 -0.64 36.98
CA ALA A 309 2.91 -0.59 37.83
C ALA A 309 1.62 -0.45 37.01
N GLN A 310 1.60 0.45 36.05
CA GLN A 310 0.47 0.61 35.11
C GLN A 310 0.22 -0.66 34.30
N MET A 311 1.30 -1.31 33.84
CA MET A 311 1.20 -2.55 33.10
C MET A 311 0.54 -3.66 33.93
N ARG A 312 0.95 -3.81 35.22
CA ARG A 312 0.33 -4.78 36.13
C ARG A 312 -1.15 -4.48 36.38
N SER A 313 -1.52 -3.18 36.55
CA SER A 313 -2.91 -2.79 36.67
C SER A 313 -3.73 -3.15 35.45
N THR A 314 -3.22 -2.85 34.24
CA THR A 314 -3.89 -3.21 32.98
C THR A 314 -4.10 -4.73 32.85
N LEU A 315 -3.09 -5.55 33.21
CA LEU A 315 -3.22 -7.02 33.20
C LEU A 315 -4.32 -7.50 34.19
N ALA A 316 -4.38 -6.92 35.38
CA ALA A 316 -5.43 -7.26 36.37
C ALA A 316 -6.83 -6.84 35.88
N ASP A 317 -6.95 -5.66 35.25
CA ASP A 317 -8.22 -5.13 34.72
C ASP A 317 -8.71 -5.97 33.53
N LEU A 318 -7.81 -6.45 32.65
CA LEU A 318 -8.13 -7.39 31.57
C LEU A 318 -8.66 -8.71 32.12
N LYS A 319 -7.97 -9.29 33.08
CA LYS A 319 -8.35 -10.56 33.71
C LYS A 319 -9.64 -10.47 34.50
N SER A 320 -9.91 -9.34 35.16
CA SER A 320 -11.18 -9.10 35.88
C SER A 320 -12.34 -8.78 34.92
N GLY A 321 -12.06 -8.33 33.68
CA GLY A 321 -13.05 -7.88 32.72
C GLY A 321 -13.50 -6.44 32.93
N LYS A 322 -12.71 -5.63 33.65
CA LYS A 322 -12.96 -4.21 33.88
C LYS A 322 -12.52 -3.36 32.68
N CYS A 323 -11.41 -3.74 32.04
CA CYS A 323 -10.97 -3.10 30.81
C CYS A 323 -11.81 -3.60 29.64
N ASP A 324 -12.47 -2.69 28.91
CA ASP A 324 -13.33 -3.00 27.77
C ASP A 324 -12.56 -3.02 26.45
N LEU A 325 -11.65 -2.07 26.26
CA LEU A 325 -10.79 -1.96 25.09
C LEU A 325 -9.33 -1.84 25.49
N VAL A 326 -8.50 -2.74 25.00
CA VAL A 326 -7.05 -2.62 25.13
C VAL A 326 -6.39 -2.43 23.76
N ILE A 327 -5.47 -1.47 23.71
CA ILE A 327 -4.69 -1.18 22.50
C ILE A 327 -3.22 -1.45 22.83
N GLY A 328 -2.53 -2.20 21.97
CA GLY A 328 -1.12 -2.49 22.25
C GLY A 328 -0.35 -3.11 21.10
N THR A 329 0.93 -3.29 21.35
CA THR A 329 1.85 -3.92 20.41
C THR A 329 1.92 -5.44 20.63
N HIS A 330 2.95 -6.10 20.11
CA HIS A 330 3.23 -7.52 20.36
C HIS A 330 3.22 -7.93 21.84
N ARG A 331 3.23 -6.97 22.77
CA ARG A 331 3.04 -7.21 24.21
C ARG A 331 1.69 -7.88 24.53
N LEU A 332 0.65 -7.57 23.76
CA LEU A 332 -0.66 -8.23 23.88
C LEU A 332 -0.67 -9.73 23.59
N LEU A 333 0.35 -10.21 22.89
CA LEU A 333 0.51 -11.62 22.51
C LEU A 333 1.31 -12.44 23.52
N GLN A 334 1.75 -11.84 24.62
CA GLN A 334 2.52 -12.55 25.65
C GLN A 334 1.61 -13.42 26.52
N LYS A 335 2.15 -14.52 27.03
CA LYS A 335 1.42 -15.55 27.78
C LYS A 335 0.79 -15.08 29.09
N ASP A 336 1.25 -13.97 29.65
CA ASP A 336 0.73 -13.37 30.87
C ASP A 336 -0.48 -12.46 30.64
N VAL A 337 -0.87 -12.24 29.39
CA VAL A 337 -2.06 -11.47 29.03
C VAL A 337 -3.26 -12.41 28.96
N GLU A 338 -4.13 -12.31 29.93
CA GLU A 338 -5.35 -13.11 30.04
C GLU A 338 -6.58 -12.20 29.92
N PHE A 339 -7.44 -12.48 28.95
CA PHE A 339 -8.74 -11.82 28.80
C PHE A 339 -9.83 -12.63 29.48
N LYS A 340 -10.72 -11.97 30.18
CA LYS A 340 -11.90 -12.65 30.77
C LYS A 340 -12.90 -13.08 29.72
N ARG A 341 -13.12 -12.25 28.69
CA ARG A 341 -14.16 -12.44 27.68
C ARG A 341 -13.86 -11.70 26.37
N LEU A 342 -12.69 -11.94 25.79
CA LEU A 342 -12.33 -11.37 24.48
C LEU A 342 -13.34 -11.78 23.42
N GLY A 343 -13.94 -10.82 22.71
CA GLY A 343 -14.90 -11.04 21.64
C GLY A 343 -14.42 -10.55 20.28
N LEU A 344 -13.58 -9.51 20.26
CA LEU A 344 -13.07 -8.93 19.01
C LEU A 344 -11.57 -8.64 19.10
N LEU A 345 -10.82 -9.11 18.12
CA LEU A 345 -9.42 -8.79 17.90
C LEU A 345 -9.26 -8.02 16.58
N ILE A 346 -8.79 -6.78 16.67
CA ILE A 346 -8.44 -5.98 15.51
C ILE A 346 -6.93 -6.04 15.33
N VAL A 347 -6.47 -6.35 14.12
CA VAL A 347 -5.04 -6.42 13.76
C VAL A 347 -4.76 -5.37 12.68
N ASP A 348 -4.03 -4.32 13.05
CA ASP A 348 -3.62 -3.31 12.08
C ASP A 348 -2.27 -3.67 11.46
N GLU A 349 -2.16 -3.53 10.13
CA GLU A 349 -0.94 -3.82 9.36
C GLU A 349 -0.34 -5.22 9.67
N GLU A 350 -1.16 -6.28 9.59
CA GLU A 350 -0.78 -7.69 9.86
C GLU A 350 0.54 -8.12 9.21
N GLN A 351 0.88 -7.54 8.06
CA GLN A 351 2.10 -7.87 7.32
C GLN A 351 3.39 -7.53 8.07
N ARG A 352 3.33 -6.62 9.03
CA ARG A 352 4.49 -6.19 9.81
C ARG A 352 4.81 -7.10 10.99
N PHE A 353 3.93 -8.04 11.30
CA PHE A 353 4.16 -9.02 12.36
C PHE A 353 4.98 -10.21 11.87
N GLY A 354 5.96 -10.62 12.67
CA GLY A 354 6.77 -11.82 12.41
C GLY A 354 5.96 -13.12 12.46
N VAL A 355 6.56 -14.21 12.00
CA VAL A 355 5.90 -15.52 11.90
C VAL A 355 5.40 -16.01 13.25
N SER A 356 6.22 -15.91 14.32
CA SER A 356 5.82 -16.32 15.68
C SER A 356 4.65 -15.52 16.23
N HIS A 357 4.61 -14.21 15.96
CA HIS A 357 3.49 -13.38 16.38
C HIS A 357 2.18 -13.77 15.66
N LYS A 358 2.28 -14.12 14.37
CA LYS A 358 1.12 -14.59 13.60
C LYS A 358 0.56 -15.91 14.12
N GLU A 359 1.38 -16.78 14.66
CA GLU A 359 0.93 -18.00 15.30
C GLU A 359 0.15 -17.71 16.59
N HIS A 360 0.65 -16.82 17.45
CA HIS A 360 -0.07 -16.39 18.67
C HIS A 360 -1.37 -15.64 18.34
N ILE A 361 -1.39 -14.81 17.30
CA ILE A 361 -2.63 -14.19 16.82
C ILE A 361 -3.66 -15.26 16.46
N LYS A 362 -3.25 -16.34 15.79
CA LYS A 362 -4.15 -17.45 15.43
C LYS A 362 -4.67 -18.20 16.66
N GLU A 363 -3.85 -18.35 17.70
CA GLU A 363 -4.27 -18.97 18.95
C GLU A 363 -5.32 -18.15 19.68
N LEU A 364 -5.12 -16.83 19.80
CA LEU A 364 -6.11 -15.90 20.36
C LEU A 364 -7.40 -15.85 19.54
N ALA A 365 -7.26 -16.00 18.23
CA ALA A 365 -8.33 -15.86 17.26
C ALA A 365 -9.27 -17.10 17.15
N ARG A 366 -9.03 -18.19 17.89
CA ARG A 366 -9.78 -19.46 17.68
C ARG A 366 -11.29 -19.30 17.77
N GLN A 367 -11.79 -18.58 18.77
CA GLN A 367 -13.21 -18.36 19.04
C GLN A 367 -13.59 -16.89 19.11
N VAL A 368 -12.77 -16.02 18.56
CA VAL A 368 -12.87 -14.56 18.65
C VAL A 368 -13.00 -14.01 17.24
N ASP A 369 -13.83 -13.01 17.06
CA ASP A 369 -13.93 -12.28 15.81
C ASP A 369 -12.62 -11.55 15.50
N VAL A 370 -12.15 -11.66 14.27
CA VAL A 370 -10.93 -11.00 13.81
C VAL A 370 -11.23 -10.05 12.66
N LEU A 371 -10.87 -8.79 12.86
CA LEU A 371 -10.89 -7.77 11.82
C LEU A 371 -9.46 -7.32 11.55
N THR A 372 -8.95 -7.59 10.35
CA THR A 372 -7.63 -7.14 9.95
C THR A 372 -7.74 -5.89 9.08
N LEU A 373 -6.96 -4.86 9.42
CA LEU A 373 -6.88 -3.62 8.65
C LEU A 373 -5.61 -3.64 7.79
N SER A 374 -5.73 -3.24 6.52
CA SER A 374 -4.57 -3.12 5.64
C SER A 374 -4.72 -1.98 4.66
N ALA A 375 -3.64 -1.20 4.49
CA ALA A 375 -3.57 -0.19 3.43
C ALA A 375 -3.17 -0.80 2.08
N THR A 376 -2.36 -1.85 2.10
CA THR A 376 -1.91 -2.56 0.90
C THR A 376 -2.07 -4.06 1.09
N PRO A 377 -3.08 -4.69 0.49
CA PRO A 377 -3.25 -6.12 0.61
C PRO A 377 -2.03 -6.82 0.02
N ILE A 378 -1.32 -7.59 0.86
CA ILE A 378 -0.21 -8.43 0.39
C ILE A 378 -0.79 -9.46 -0.59
N PRO A 379 -0.04 -9.83 -1.65
CA PRO A 379 -0.50 -10.82 -2.63
C PRO A 379 -1.03 -12.11 -2.01
N ARG A 380 -0.48 -12.53 -0.88
CA ARG A 380 -0.92 -13.73 -0.15
C ARG A 380 -2.28 -13.54 0.50
N THR A 381 -2.48 -12.48 1.27
CA THR A 381 -3.75 -12.18 1.96
C THR A 381 -4.85 -11.89 0.94
N LEU A 382 -4.53 -11.16 -0.12
CA LEU A 382 -5.42 -10.92 -1.24
C LEU A 382 -5.79 -12.22 -1.99
N ASN A 383 -4.83 -13.12 -2.22
CA ASN A 383 -5.12 -14.40 -2.86
C ASN A 383 -6.02 -15.29 -2.00
N MET A 384 -5.91 -15.24 -0.68
CA MET A 384 -6.80 -15.95 0.24
C MET A 384 -8.23 -15.40 0.18
N ALA A 385 -8.39 -14.09 0.16
CA ALA A 385 -9.68 -13.43 0.02
C ALA A 385 -10.31 -13.73 -1.35
N LEU A 386 -9.54 -13.61 -2.44
CA LEU A 386 -10.00 -13.94 -3.80
C LEU A 386 -10.34 -15.43 -4.00
N ALA A 387 -9.76 -16.30 -3.18
CA ALA A 387 -10.08 -17.74 -3.17
C ALA A 387 -11.30 -18.07 -2.30
N GLY A 388 -11.95 -17.08 -1.69
CA GLY A 388 -13.09 -17.27 -0.79
C GLY A 388 -12.73 -17.95 0.55
N ILE A 389 -11.45 -17.93 0.92
CA ILE A 389 -10.96 -18.51 2.17
C ILE A 389 -11.13 -17.52 3.33
N ARG A 390 -11.13 -16.20 3.04
CA ARG A 390 -11.26 -15.10 3.99
C ARG A 390 -12.20 -14.05 3.42
N ASP A 391 -13.11 -13.54 4.23
CA ASP A 391 -13.98 -12.44 3.84
C ASP A 391 -13.18 -11.13 3.66
N MET A 392 -13.60 -10.29 2.71
CA MET A 392 -12.91 -9.04 2.40
C MET A 392 -13.90 -7.93 2.11
N SER A 393 -13.68 -6.80 2.76
CA SER A 393 -14.33 -5.51 2.49
C SER A 393 -13.31 -4.51 1.95
N THR A 394 -13.69 -3.71 0.96
CA THR A 394 -12.80 -2.71 0.34
C THR A 394 -13.41 -1.32 0.40
N ILE A 395 -12.62 -0.34 0.83
CA ILE A 395 -12.96 1.08 0.75
C ILE A 395 -12.13 1.65 -0.40
N GLU A 396 -12.77 1.94 -1.52
CA GLU A 396 -12.13 2.48 -2.73
C GLU A 396 -12.37 3.99 -2.87
N GLU A 397 -13.43 4.51 -2.25
CA GLU A 397 -13.78 5.92 -2.27
C GLU A 397 -13.04 6.69 -1.17
N PRO A 398 -12.30 7.76 -1.55
CA PRO A 398 -11.69 8.66 -0.57
C PRO A 398 -12.77 9.48 0.15
N PRO A 399 -12.57 9.87 1.43
CA PRO A 399 -13.42 10.87 2.08
C PRO A 399 -13.49 12.17 1.29
N GLN A 400 -14.64 12.86 1.35
CA GLN A 400 -14.90 14.06 0.54
C GLN A 400 -13.86 15.17 0.73
N ASP A 401 -13.33 15.34 1.93
CA ASP A 401 -12.34 16.38 2.25
C ASP A 401 -10.91 16.03 1.83
N ARG A 402 -10.68 14.84 1.28
CA ARG A 402 -9.34 14.41 0.87
C ARG A 402 -9.00 14.85 -0.54
N LEU A 403 -8.15 15.85 -0.63
CA LEU A 403 -7.61 16.31 -1.90
C LEU A 403 -6.53 15.36 -2.43
N PRO A 404 -6.50 15.10 -3.76
CA PRO A 404 -5.45 14.26 -4.35
C PRO A 404 -4.08 14.91 -4.19
N VAL A 405 -3.08 14.11 -3.79
CA VAL A 405 -1.70 14.54 -3.66
C VAL A 405 -1.10 14.76 -5.05
N GLN A 406 -0.65 15.99 -5.32
CA GLN A 406 0.08 16.31 -6.56
C GLN A 406 1.47 15.67 -6.48
N THR A 407 1.79 14.81 -7.43
CA THR A 407 3.05 14.07 -7.46
C THR A 407 3.92 14.56 -8.61
N PHE A 408 5.17 14.90 -8.30
CA PHE A 408 6.18 15.32 -9.27
C PHE A 408 7.33 14.32 -9.24
N VAL A 409 7.82 13.95 -10.43
CA VAL A 409 9.03 13.13 -10.59
C VAL A 409 10.03 13.98 -11.35
N MET A 410 11.19 14.22 -10.73
CA MET A 410 12.20 15.12 -11.28
C MET A 410 13.62 14.68 -10.88
N GLU A 411 14.61 15.16 -11.59
CA GLU A 411 16.00 15.06 -11.14
C GLU A 411 16.20 15.82 -9.83
N HIS A 412 17.14 15.34 -9.02
CA HIS A 412 17.40 15.94 -7.71
C HIS A 412 18.01 17.36 -7.87
N ASP A 413 17.27 18.37 -7.45
CA ASP A 413 17.70 19.77 -7.45
C ASP A 413 17.41 20.42 -6.09
N TRP A 414 18.47 20.80 -5.38
CA TRP A 414 18.36 21.41 -4.05
C TRP A 414 17.62 22.75 -4.06
N GLY A 415 17.72 23.54 -5.14
CA GLY A 415 17.01 24.82 -5.27
C GLY A 415 15.49 24.60 -5.30
N VAL A 416 15.04 23.69 -6.16
CA VAL A 416 13.62 23.34 -6.28
C VAL A 416 13.09 22.74 -4.98
N LEU A 417 13.87 21.86 -4.34
CA LEU A 417 13.48 21.22 -3.07
C LEU A 417 13.39 22.25 -1.94
N ALA A 418 14.34 23.19 -1.85
CA ALA A 418 14.31 24.26 -0.86
C ALA A 418 13.08 25.17 -1.04
N ASP A 419 12.75 25.51 -2.29
CA ASP A 419 11.57 26.33 -2.57
C ASP A 419 10.27 25.61 -2.22
N ALA A 420 10.17 24.32 -2.49
CA ALA A 420 9.02 23.50 -2.09
C ALA A 420 8.87 23.46 -0.56
N MET A 421 9.96 23.23 0.17
CA MET A 421 9.95 23.22 1.63
C MET A 421 9.59 24.60 2.20
N ARG A 422 10.19 25.70 1.69
CA ARG A 422 9.85 27.06 2.13
C ARG A 422 8.39 27.41 1.92
N ARG A 423 7.81 27.03 0.78
CA ARG A 423 6.38 27.24 0.52
C ARG A 423 5.50 26.53 1.54
N GLU A 424 5.85 25.28 1.91
CA GLU A 424 5.13 24.55 2.95
C GLU A 424 5.25 25.22 4.30
N LEU A 425 6.47 25.57 4.72
CA LEU A 425 6.71 26.21 6.02
C LEU A 425 6.06 27.59 6.12
N ASN A 426 6.06 28.38 5.05
CA ASN A 426 5.44 29.72 5.02
C ASN A 426 3.91 29.67 5.20
N ARG A 427 3.28 28.57 4.82
CA ARG A 427 1.82 28.37 5.06
C ARG A 427 1.53 27.69 6.41
N GLY A 428 2.56 27.49 7.25
CA GLY A 428 2.46 26.87 8.57
C GLY A 428 2.32 25.35 8.51
N GLY A 429 2.67 24.71 7.38
CA GLY A 429 2.71 23.27 7.24
C GLY A 429 4.04 22.67 7.67
N GLN A 430 4.13 21.34 7.60
CA GLN A 430 5.33 20.57 7.94
C GLN A 430 5.73 19.69 6.75
N VAL A 431 6.99 19.24 6.74
CA VAL A 431 7.59 18.50 5.63
C VAL A 431 8.18 17.18 6.11
N TYR A 432 7.90 16.09 5.38
CA TYR A 432 8.69 14.87 5.44
C TYR A 432 9.75 14.87 4.34
N TYR A 433 10.99 14.61 4.72
CA TYR A 433 12.09 14.37 3.79
C TYR A 433 12.60 12.93 3.98
N LEU A 434 12.29 12.05 3.04
CA LEU A 434 12.71 10.66 3.08
C LEU A 434 14.12 10.52 2.50
N HIS A 435 15.06 10.13 3.37
CA HIS A 435 16.43 9.83 3.02
C HIS A 435 16.82 8.43 3.51
N ASN A 436 17.02 7.49 2.60
CA ASN A 436 17.07 6.07 2.94
C ASN A 436 18.45 5.55 3.38
N ARG A 437 19.41 6.47 3.68
CA ARG A 437 20.77 6.13 4.12
C ARG A 437 21.04 6.70 5.50
N VAL A 438 21.10 5.82 6.51
CA VAL A 438 21.35 6.25 7.90
C VAL A 438 22.72 6.91 8.07
N ASP A 439 23.74 6.47 7.33
CA ASP A 439 25.13 6.91 7.53
C ASP A 439 25.37 8.40 7.21
N ASN A 440 24.53 9.01 6.39
CA ASN A 440 24.64 10.41 6.00
C ASN A 440 23.37 11.25 6.25
N ILE A 441 22.38 10.70 6.95
CA ILE A 441 21.09 11.37 7.23
C ILE A 441 21.27 12.67 8.02
N GLU A 442 22.17 12.68 9.01
CA GLU A 442 22.51 13.87 9.80
C GLU A 442 23.09 14.99 8.93
N ARG A 443 23.95 14.64 7.98
CA ARG A 443 24.52 15.60 7.04
C ARG A 443 23.46 16.21 6.13
N THR A 444 22.51 15.39 5.67
CA THR A 444 21.37 15.85 4.89
C THR A 444 20.49 16.80 5.71
N ALA A 445 20.23 16.47 6.97
CA ALA A 445 19.46 17.31 7.87
C ALA A 445 20.13 18.65 8.14
N MET A 446 21.44 18.68 8.39
CA MET A 446 22.21 19.92 8.54
C MET A 446 22.11 20.79 7.29
N ARG A 447 22.28 20.20 6.11
CA ARG A 447 22.17 20.93 4.85
C ARG A 447 20.78 21.54 4.65
N ILE A 448 19.72 20.81 5.00
CA ILE A 448 18.34 21.30 4.94
C ILE A 448 18.15 22.46 5.92
N ALA A 449 18.67 22.34 7.16
CA ALA A 449 18.60 23.40 8.15
C ALA A 449 19.32 24.69 7.70
N GLU A 450 20.50 24.55 7.09
CA GLU A 450 21.25 25.69 6.51
C GLU A 450 20.48 26.38 5.36
N MET A 451 19.78 25.61 4.54
CA MET A 451 19.01 26.14 3.40
C MET A 451 17.70 26.82 3.81
N LEU A 452 17.15 26.47 4.97
CA LEU A 452 15.83 26.93 5.42
C LEU A 452 15.87 27.96 6.56
N ASP A 453 16.99 28.62 6.76
CA ASP A 453 17.19 29.74 7.70
C ASP A 453 16.29 29.72 8.95
N GLY A 454 16.68 28.94 9.97
CA GLY A 454 15.99 28.91 11.26
C GLY A 454 14.81 27.91 11.36
N ALA A 455 14.57 27.08 10.34
CA ALA A 455 13.58 26.01 10.45
C ALA A 455 14.05 24.93 11.45
N SER A 456 13.12 24.42 12.25
CA SER A 456 13.36 23.29 13.14
C SER A 456 13.40 21.99 12.36
N VAL A 457 14.60 21.40 12.21
CA VAL A 457 14.84 20.14 11.50
C VAL A 457 15.21 19.05 12.50
N ALA A 458 14.55 17.90 12.42
CA ALA A 458 14.88 16.73 13.22
C ALA A 458 15.15 15.52 12.34
N VAL A 459 15.81 14.52 12.92
CA VAL A 459 16.14 13.26 12.25
C VAL A 459 15.43 12.09 12.92
N ALA A 460 14.91 11.14 12.12
CA ALA A 460 14.31 9.91 12.61
C ALA A 460 14.72 8.70 11.77
N HIS A 461 15.27 7.66 12.40
CA HIS A 461 15.64 6.42 11.72
C HIS A 461 15.59 5.21 12.65
N GLY A 462 15.52 4.01 12.07
CA GLY A 462 15.33 2.76 12.81
C GLY A 462 16.49 2.31 13.72
N LYS A 463 17.67 2.99 13.69
CA LYS A 463 18.79 2.73 14.60
C LYS A 463 18.75 3.59 15.88
N MET A 464 17.84 4.58 15.95
CA MET A 464 17.64 5.38 17.17
C MET A 464 16.98 4.52 18.25
N ASP A 465 17.22 4.88 19.51
CA ASP A 465 16.45 4.28 20.57
C ASP A 465 14.96 4.73 20.52
N GLU A 466 14.08 3.90 21.07
CA GLU A 466 12.64 4.16 20.99
C GLU A 466 12.20 5.45 21.73
N GLU A 467 12.91 5.85 22.79
CA GLU A 467 12.57 7.09 23.51
C GLU A 467 12.90 8.33 22.69
N GLN A 468 14.07 8.35 22.08
CA GLN A 468 14.48 9.44 21.18
C GLN A 468 13.52 9.55 19.99
N LEU A 469 13.20 8.40 19.37
CA LEU A 469 12.27 8.37 18.27
C LEU A 469 10.88 8.89 18.67
N SER A 470 10.39 8.48 19.84
CA SER A 470 9.10 8.92 20.36
C SER A 470 9.08 10.43 20.59
N ARG A 471 10.12 10.99 21.22
CA ARG A 471 10.23 12.44 21.43
C ARG A 471 10.22 13.23 20.12
N VAL A 472 10.99 12.79 19.15
CA VAL A 472 11.00 13.43 17.81
C VAL A 472 9.62 13.38 17.17
N MET A 473 8.91 12.26 17.30
CA MET A 473 7.55 12.13 16.75
C MET A 473 6.53 12.97 17.50
N GLU A 474 6.62 13.08 18.83
CA GLU A 474 5.81 13.97 19.63
C GLU A 474 6.06 15.44 19.26
N ASP A 475 7.34 15.84 19.13
CA ASP A 475 7.73 17.17 18.69
C ASP A 475 7.18 17.51 17.29
N MET A 476 7.11 16.52 16.42
CA MET A 476 6.52 16.65 15.09
C MET A 476 5.00 16.83 15.16
N VAL A 477 4.31 16.03 16.00
CA VAL A 477 2.86 16.14 16.21
C VAL A 477 2.48 17.49 16.83
N GLU A 478 3.26 17.99 17.77
CA GLU A 478 3.04 19.28 18.44
C GLU A 478 3.51 20.49 17.62
N GLY A 479 4.08 20.26 16.43
CA GLY A 479 4.54 21.32 15.54
C GLY A 479 5.85 21.99 15.95
N ARG A 480 6.58 21.45 16.93
CA ARG A 480 7.90 21.93 17.34
C ARG A 480 8.97 21.63 16.28
N VAL A 481 8.79 20.56 15.54
CA VAL A 481 9.62 20.19 14.38
C VAL A 481 8.87 20.52 13.10
N GLN A 482 9.51 21.24 12.20
CA GLN A 482 8.94 21.68 10.93
C GLN A 482 9.32 20.76 9.76
N VAL A 483 10.53 20.22 9.78
CA VAL A 483 11.04 19.29 8.76
C VAL A 483 11.56 18.03 9.45
N LEU A 484 11.01 16.89 9.11
CA LEU A 484 11.51 15.59 9.58
C LEU A 484 12.27 14.89 8.46
N VAL A 485 13.58 14.75 8.64
CA VAL A 485 14.44 13.94 7.76
C VAL A 485 14.44 12.51 8.30
N CYS A 486 13.93 11.56 7.52
CA CYS A 486 13.71 10.21 8.05
C CYS A 486 13.96 9.12 7.01
N THR A 487 14.19 7.91 7.49
CA THR A 487 14.15 6.71 6.66
C THR A 487 12.70 6.24 6.46
N THR A 488 12.50 5.08 5.87
CA THR A 488 11.15 4.46 5.67
C THR A 488 10.34 4.24 6.96
N ILE A 489 10.82 4.73 8.11
CA ILE A 489 10.11 4.64 9.39
C ILE A 489 8.72 5.29 9.36
N ILE A 490 8.50 6.31 8.51
CA ILE A 490 7.20 6.94 8.32
C ILE A 490 6.16 6.02 7.66
N GLU A 491 6.60 4.91 7.05
CA GLU A 491 5.68 3.86 6.59
C GLU A 491 4.82 3.29 7.72
N THR A 492 5.26 3.41 8.98
CA THR A 492 4.66 2.73 10.14
C THR A 492 3.30 3.29 10.60
N GLY A 493 2.59 4.04 9.78
CA GLY A 493 1.20 4.38 10.06
C GLY A 493 0.98 5.69 10.82
N ILE A 494 2.03 6.43 11.14
CA ILE A 494 1.95 7.69 11.90
C ILE A 494 1.15 8.72 11.10
N ASP A 495 0.17 9.33 11.74
CA ASP A 495 -0.67 10.38 11.19
C ASP A 495 -0.31 11.74 11.78
N ILE A 496 0.20 12.63 10.94
CA ILE A 496 0.46 14.03 11.30
C ILE A 496 -0.27 14.90 10.28
N PRO A 497 -1.45 15.42 10.65
CA PRO A 497 -2.32 16.14 9.72
C PRO A 497 -1.69 17.38 9.07
N ASN A 498 -0.71 17.98 9.73
CA ASN A 498 -0.06 19.20 9.25
C ASN A 498 1.07 18.96 8.24
N VAL A 499 1.44 17.69 7.99
CA VAL A 499 2.44 17.34 6.96
C VAL A 499 1.75 17.22 5.61
N ASN A 500 1.95 18.20 4.73
CA ASN A 500 1.35 18.21 3.40
C ASN A 500 2.38 18.10 2.26
N THR A 501 3.66 18.22 2.57
CA THR A 501 4.74 18.05 1.61
C THR A 501 5.61 16.86 1.99
N LEU A 502 5.85 15.98 1.00
CA LEU A 502 6.71 14.81 1.13
C LEU A 502 7.74 14.84 0.00
N ILE A 503 9.00 14.79 0.36
CA ILE A 503 10.11 14.66 -0.56
C ILE A 503 10.71 13.27 -0.39
N ILE A 504 10.90 12.55 -1.49
CA ILE A 504 11.50 11.20 -1.50
C ILE A 504 12.75 11.25 -2.35
N GLU A 505 13.89 11.10 -1.72
CA GLU A 505 15.18 10.99 -2.40
C GLU A 505 15.41 9.57 -2.92
N ASP A 506 16.02 9.42 -4.09
CA ASP A 506 16.26 8.10 -4.73
C ASP A 506 14.96 7.24 -4.83
N ALA A 507 13.85 7.82 -5.26
CA ALA A 507 12.54 7.16 -5.28
C ALA A 507 12.51 5.91 -6.19
N ASP A 508 13.41 5.83 -7.17
CA ASP A 508 13.63 4.68 -8.06
C ASP A 508 14.08 3.41 -7.30
N LYS A 509 14.63 3.55 -6.10
CA LYS A 509 15.05 2.44 -5.22
C LYS A 509 13.92 1.87 -4.37
N LEU A 510 12.73 2.49 -4.40
CA LEU A 510 11.57 2.07 -3.62
C LEU A 510 10.55 1.34 -4.50
N GLY A 511 9.95 0.29 -3.96
CA GLY A 511 8.85 -0.42 -4.63
C GLY A 511 7.58 0.44 -4.72
N LEU A 512 6.76 0.25 -5.77
CA LEU A 512 5.51 0.99 -5.96
C LEU A 512 4.56 0.90 -4.76
N ALA A 513 4.45 -0.26 -4.11
CA ALA A 513 3.62 -0.43 -2.92
C ALA A 513 4.11 0.47 -1.76
N GLN A 514 5.43 0.60 -1.57
CA GLN A 514 6.02 1.49 -0.57
C GLN A 514 5.75 2.95 -0.92
N LEU A 515 5.97 3.35 -2.17
CA LEU A 515 5.70 4.71 -2.63
C LEU A 515 4.22 5.09 -2.42
N HIS A 516 3.29 4.19 -2.68
CA HIS A 516 1.87 4.39 -2.39
C HIS A 516 1.59 4.56 -0.89
N GLN A 517 2.17 3.72 -0.03
CA GLN A 517 2.02 3.83 1.42
C GLN A 517 2.57 5.15 1.95
N ILE A 518 3.77 5.54 1.49
CA ILE A 518 4.44 6.76 1.93
C ILE A 518 3.69 7.99 1.42
N ARG A 519 3.21 7.99 0.17
CA ARG A 519 2.35 9.05 -0.38
C ARG A 519 1.09 9.26 0.45
N GLY A 520 0.50 8.19 0.95
CA GLY A 520 -0.67 8.23 1.82
C GLY A 520 -0.43 8.90 3.19
N ARG A 521 0.82 9.23 3.54
CA ARG A 521 1.17 9.92 4.80
C ARG A 521 1.00 11.43 4.73
N VAL A 522 0.76 11.99 3.56
CA VAL A 522 0.54 13.42 3.34
C VAL A 522 -0.82 13.69 2.70
N GLY A 523 -1.25 14.94 2.71
CA GLY A 523 -2.52 15.34 2.11
C GLY A 523 -3.74 14.89 2.92
N ARG A 524 -3.65 14.92 4.25
CA ARG A 524 -4.72 14.54 5.17
C ARG A 524 -5.47 15.73 5.77
N SER A 525 -5.04 16.93 5.44
CA SER A 525 -5.72 18.17 5.81
C SER A 525 -6.45 18.76 4.61
N SER A 526 -7.42 19.65 4.87
CA SER A 526 -8.13 20.43 3.84
C SER A 526 -7.22 21.45 3.13
N ARG A 527 -5.92 21.50 3.47
CA ARG A 527 -4.93 22.39 2.86
C ARG A 527 -4.29 21.73 1.65
N ARG A 528 -4.24 22.42 0.53
CA ARG A 528 -3.51 22.03 -0.69
C ARG A 528 -2.06 22.46 -0.61
#